data_da10b8aa18af5e81f0f06cfbe2032016
#
_entry.id   da10b8aa18af5e81f0f06cfbe2032016
#
_cell.length_a   1.000
_cell.length_b   1.000
_cell.length_c   1.000
_cell.angle_alpha   90.00
_cell.angle_beta   90.00
_cell.angle_gamma   90.00
#
_symmetry.space_group_name_H-M   'P 1'
#
loop_
_entity.id
_entity.type
_entity.pdbx_description
1 polymer ?
#
loop_
_entity_poly.entity_id
_entity_poly.type
_entity_poly.pdbx_seq_one_letter_code
_entity_poly.pdbx_strand_id
1 'polypeptide(L)' 'MKVSGTVEFVDLEGGLYRLRGEDGKRYTLIGAKGELKAAKGARVEVEGTLDEGFGVGMAGPQLRVARIRRI' A
#
# COMPACT_ATOMS: atom_id res chain seq x y z
N MET A 1 1.96 -6.76 -10.54
CA MET A 1 0.54 -6.66 -10.11
C MET A 1 0.16 -5.21 -9.99
N LYS A 2 -1.03 -4.88 -10.40
CA LYS A 2 -1.56 -3.52 -10.30
C LYS A 2 -2.80 -3.52 -9.43
N VAL A 3 -2.88 -2.59 -8.50
CA VAL A 3 -4.04 -2.45 -7.62
C VAL A 3 -4.40 -0.98 -7.55
N SER A 4 -5.67 -0.68 -7.76
CA SER A 4 -6.17 0.68 -7.61
C SER A 4 -6.86 0.82 -6.25
N GLY A 5 -6.69 1.96 -5.64
CA GLY A 5 -7.31 2.22 -4.35
C GLY A 5 -6.87 3.54 -3.75
N THR A 6 -7.13 3.69 -2.48
CA THR A 6 -6.81 4.91 -1.73
C THR A 6 -5.67 4.64 -0.76
N VAL A 7 -4.69 5.53 -0.73
CA VAL A 7 -3.56 5.43 0.19
C VAL A 7 -4.00 5.92 1.57
N GLU A 8 -3.79 5.08 2.57
CA GLU A 8 -4.10 5.40 3.96
C GLU A 8 -2.83 5.34 4.80
N PHE A 9 -2.73 6.20 5.78
CA PHE A 9 -1.67 6.15 6.76
C PHE A 9 -2.19 5.49 8.03
N VAL A 10 -1.47 4.50 8.52
CA VAL A 10 -1.84 3.80 9.75
C VAL A 10 -0.74 4.04 10.77
N ASP A 11 -1.13 4.59 11.90
CA ASP A 11 -0.19 4.91 12.99
C ASP A 11 0.04 3.69 13.88
N LEU A 12 0.73 2.71 13.31
CA LEU A 12 1.13 1.50 14.02
C LEU A 12 2.63 1.31 13.83
N GLU A 13 3.32 0.94 14.90
CA GLU A 13 4.74 0.62 14.86
C GLU A 13 5.59 1.65 14.13
N GLY A 14 5.36 2.94 14.44
CA GLY A 14 6.11 4.01 13.80
C GLY A 14 5.48 4.53 12.51
N GLY A 15 4.35 3.98 12.13
CA GLY A 15 3.61 4.42 10.95
C GLY A 15 3.88 3.59 9.73
N LEU A 16 2.81 3.24 9.03
CA LEU A 16 2.91 2.52 7.77
C LEU A 16 1.82 3.01 6.83
N TYR A 17 2.01 2.73 5.54
CA TYR A 17 1.04 3.06 4.52
C TYR A 17 0.32 1.80 4.09
N ARG A 18 -0.97 1.95 3.85
CA ARG A 18 -1.82 0.86 3.43
C ARG A 18 -2.64 1.31 2.24
N LEU A 19 -2.84 0.42 1.29
CA LEU A 19 -3.73 0.67 0.16
C LEU A 19 -5.06 0.01 0.43
N ARG A 20 -6.11 0.82 0.45
CA ARG A 20 -7.47 0.29 0.49
C ARG A 20 -7.88 0.03 -0.95
N GLY A 21 -7.77 -1.22 -1.37
CA GLY A 21 -8.05 -1.60 -2.75
C GLY A 21 -9.51 -1.50 -3.12
N GLU A 22 -9.77 -1.22 -4.37
CA GLU A 22 -11.13 -1.20 -4.89
C GLU A 22 -11.75 -2.60 -4.94
N ASP A 23 -10.92 -3.61 -4.86
CA ASP A 23 -11.35 -5.00 -4.79
C ASP A 23 -11.80 -5.41 -3.38
N GLY A 24 -11.81 -4.49 -2.45
CA GLY A 24 -12.18 -4.74 -1.06
C GLY A 24 -11.05 -5.27 -0.20
N LYS A 25 -9.88 -5.47 -0.76
CA LYS A 25 -8.71 -5.95 -0.03
C LYS A 25 -7.85 -4.80 0.43
N ARG A 26 -7.08 -5.03 1.48
CA ARG A 26 -6.14 -4.05 2.00
C ARG A 26 -4.74 -4.61 1.88
N TYR A 27 -3.82 -3.75 1.44
CA TYR A 27 -2.44 -4.12 1.24
C TYR A 27 -1.55 -3.19 2.03
N THR A 28 -0.58 -3.75 2.76
CA THR A 28 0.45 -2.94 3.39
C THR A 28 1.47 -2.58 2.32
N LEU A 29 1.73 -1.28 2.16
CA LEU A 29 2.63 -0.79 1.12
C LEU A 29 4.05 -0.69 1.64
N ILE A 30 5.00 -1.22 0.89
CA ILE A 30 6.41 -1.24 1.26
C ILE A 30 7.20 -0.46 0.21
N GLY A 31 8.05 0.44 0.66
CA GLY A 31 8.87 1.27 -0.22
C GLY A 31 8.15 2.53 -0.65
N ALA A 32 8.80 3.33 -1.47
CA ALA A 32 8.25 4.57 -2.03
C ALA A 32 7.60 5.48 -0.98
N LYS A 33 8.20 5.58 0.20
CA LYS A 33 7.59 6.33 1.31
C LYS A 33 7.32 7.79 0.98
N GLY A 34 8.21 8.43 0.26
CA GLY A 34 8.03 9.83 -0.12
C GLY A 34 6.84 10.02 -1.04
N GLU A 35 6.68 9.11 -2.00
CA GLU A 35 5.55 9.16 -2.92
C GLU A 35 4.25 8.80 -2.22
N LEU A 36 4.29 7.83 -1.31
CA LEU A 36 3.11 7.46 -0.55
C LEU A 36 2.65 8.59 0.36
N LYS A 37 3.59 9.28 0.98
CA LYS A 37 3.27 10.44 1.81
C LYS A 37 2.60 11.52 0.99
N ALA A 38 3.09 11.79 -0.19
CA ALA A 38 2.52 12.79 -1.09
C ALA A 38 1.13 12.38 -1.58
N ALA A 39 0.88 11.08 -1.70
CA ALA A 39 -0.39 10.56 -2.20
C ALA A 39 -1.37 10.16 -1.10
N LYS A 40 -1.04 10.43 0.15
CA LYS A 40 -1.90 10.07 1.27
C LYS A 40 -3.31 10.66 1.08
N GLY A 41 -4.30 9.79 1.19
CA GLY A 41 -5.69 10.19 0.99
C GLY A 41 -6.12 10.26 -0.47
N ALA A 42 -5.19 10.10 -1.39
CA ALA A 42 -5.49 10.18 -2.81
C ALA A 42 -5.78 8.79 -3.37
N ARG A 43 -6.51 8.78 -4.47
CA ARG A 43 -6.79 7.58 -5.22
C ARG A 43 -5.65 7.34 -6.20
N VAL A 44 -5.10 6.14 -6.18
CA VAL A 44 -3.90 5.81 -6.95
C VAL A 44 -4.00 4.43 -7.56
N GLU A 45 -3.14 4.21 -8.55
CA GLU A 45 -2.85 2.87 -9.07
C GLU A 45 -1.43 2.53 -8.62
N VAL A 46 -1.28 1.43 -7.91
CA VAL A 46 0.01 0.95 -7.44
C VAL A 46 0.41 -0.27 -8.23
N GLU A 47 1.60 -0.24 -8.77
CA GLU A 47 2.18 -1.40 -9.44
C GLU A 47 3.32 -1.93 -8.57
N GLY A 48 3.33 -3.23 -8.33
CA GLY A 48 4.34 -3.82 -7.49
C GLY A 48 4.24 -5.31 -7.42
N THR A 49 4.98 -5.88 -6.48
CA THR A 49 5.04 -7.31 -6.25
C THR A 49 4.35 -7.65 -4.94
N LEU A 50 3.43 -8.59 -5.00
CA LEU A 50 2.75 -9.06 -3.80
C LEU A 50 3.66 -10.00 -3.04
N ASP A 51 3.86 -9.72 -1.78
CA ASP A 51 4.66 -10.52 -0.88
C ASP A 51 3.75 -11.09 0.20
N GLU A 52 3.41 -12.36 0.07
CA GLU A 52 2.53 -13.02 1.01
C GLU A 52 3.28 -13.82 2.06
N GLY A 53 4.61 -13.86 1.96
CA GLY A 53 5.38 -14.86 2.65
C GLY A 53 5.59 -14.67 4.13
N PHE A 54 5.53 -13.47 4.65
CA PHE A 54 5.98 -13.23 6.02
C PHE A 54 5.08 -12.30 6.80
N GLY A 55 3.82 -12.60 6.80
CA GLY A 55 2.87 -11.81 7.53
C GLY A 55 2.90 -11.97 9.03
N VAL A 56 4.05 -12.13 9.61
CA VAL A 56 4.16 -12.33 11.06
C VAL A 56 3.69 -11.07 11.78
N GLY A 57 2.56 -11.20 12.46
CA GLY A 57 2.01 -10.09 13.22
C GLY A 57 1.36 -9.00 12.40
N MET A 58 1.36 -9.11 11.09
CA MET A 58 0.73 -8.11 10.23
C MET A 58 -0.49 -8.66 9.57
N ALA A 59 -1.54 -7.90 9.57
CA ALA A 59 -2.78 -8.29 8.92
C ALA A 59 -2.68 -8.02 7.42
N GLY A 60 -2.85 -9.06 6.63
CA GLY A 60 -3.00 -8.95 5.20
C GLY A 60 -1.71 -8.96 4.41
N PRO A 61 -1.82 -9.00 3.10
CA PRO A 61 -0.68 -9.08 2.21
C PRO A 61 0.09 -7.78 2.15
N GLN A 62 1.38 -7.90 1.85
CA GLN A 62 2.27 -6.78 1.65
C GLN A 62 2.49 -6.58 0.17
N LEU A 63 2.42 -5.33 -0.28
CA LEU A 63 2.67 -4.97 -1.66
C LEU A 63 3.93 -4.12 -1.73
N ARG A 64 4.96 -4.67 -2.36
CA ARG A 64 6.21 -3.94 -2.56
C ARG A 64 6.03 -3.01 -3.76
N VAL A 65 6.01 -1.72 -3.49
CA VAL A 65 5.70 -0.71 -4.50
C VAL A 65 6.86 -0.52 -5.46
N ALA A 66 6.61 -0.75 -6.75
CA ALA A 66 7.55 -0.44 -7.81
C ALA A 66 7.20 0.91 -8.44
N ARG A 67 5.91 1.20 -8.55
CA ARG A 67 5.44 2.42 -9.18
C ARG A 67 4.09 2.81 -8.61
N ILE A 68 3.87 4.11 -8.47
CA ILE A 68 2.59 4.64 -8.01
C ILE A 68 2.18 5.78 -8.93
N ARG A 69 0.90 5.84 -9.25
CA ARG A 69 0.35 6.87 -10.12
C ARG A 69 -1.02 7.29 -9.59
N ARG A 70 -1.27 8.57 -9.55
CA ARG A 70 -2.59 9.09 -9.20
C ARG A 70 -3.56 8.91 -10.35
N ILE A 71 -4.79 8.59 -10.00
CA ILE A 71 -5.86 8.45 -10.97
C ILE A 71 -7.03 9.37 -10.65
#